data_46191fde66d3b6e971738aa97b3c302c
#
_entry.id   46191fde66d3b6e971738aa97b3c302c
#
_cell.length_a   1.000
_cell.length_b   1.000
_cell.length_c   1.000
_cell.angle_alpha   90.00
_cell.angle_beta   90.00
_cell.angle_gamma   90.00
#
_symmetry.space_group_name_H-M   'P 1'
#
loop_
_entity.id
_entity.type
_entity.pdbx_description
1 polymer ?
#
loop_
_entity_poly.entity_id
_entity_poly.type
_entity_poly.pdbx_seq_one_letter_code
_entity_poly.pdbx_strand_id
1 'polypeptide(L)'
;MVKRLAVHIGEFKKDTLMAPASVILEVILEVLLPVLMASVIDRGVEAGDMNYVVKMGGLMLIVAMLSLLAGTMSGIFAARASMGFGRNLRKAMYDNIQDFAFRNIDRFSTAGLVTRMTTDVTNVQNAFQMIIRMFVRAPIMMISALFMCITISPRLSLIFLAALVFLGCMMAFIITRAFPIFDEMFKGYDRLNASVQENLTGIRVVKAYVR
;
A
#
# COMPACT_ATOMS: atom_id res chain seq x y z
N MET A 1 -15.46 10.58 -4.18
CA MET A 1 -14.95 10.24 -2.84
C MET A 1 -13.49 10.68 -2.65
N VAL A 2 -12.56 10.24 -3.47
CA VAL A 2 -11.11 10.54 -3.37
C VAL A 2 -10.81 12.04 -3.32
N LYS A 3 -11.42 12.88 -4.18
CA LYS A 3 -11.24 14.35 -4.18
C LYS A 3 -11.61 15.00 -2.84
N ARG A 4 -12.64 14.51 -2.16
CA ARG A 4 -13.06 15.04 -0.84
C ARG A 4 -12.06 14.69 0.26
N LEU A 5 -11.48 13.50 0.21
CA LEU A 5 -10.43 13.09 1.14
C LEU A 5 -9.11 13.82 0.89
N ALA A 6 -8.75 14.08 -0.37
CA ALA A 6 -7.53 14.79 -0.73
C ALA A 6 -7.45 16.24 -0.17
N VAL A 7 -8.59 16.87 0.13
CA VAL A 7 -8.62 18.19 0.78
C VAL A 7 -7.98 18.15 2.16
N HIS A 8 -8.10 17.03 2.89
CA HIS A 8 -7.55 16.87 4.24
C HIS A 8 -6.04 16.60 4.28
N ILE A 9 -5.35 16.50 3.14
CA ILE A 9 -3.88 16.49 3.08
C ILE A 9 -3.32 17.83 3.61
N GLY A 10 -4.00 18.94 3.34
CA GLY A 10 -3.71 20.26 3.94
C GLY A 10 -2.25 20.68 3.77
N GLU A 11 -1.58 20.91 4.89
CA GLU A 11 -0.18 21.36 4.97
C GLU A 11 0.86 20.27 4.60
N PHE A 12 0.47 18.97 4.58
CA PHE A 12 1.35 17.83 4.30
C PHE A 12 1.50 17.51 2.80
N LYS A 13 1.12 18.43 1.90
CA LYS A 13 1.27 18.25 0.45
C LYS A 13 2.72 18.02 0.03
N LYS A 14 3.68 18.68 0.69
CA LYS A 14 5.11 18.50 0.42
C LYS A 14 5.56 17.07 0.74
N ASP A 15 5.22 16.57 1.91
CA ASP A 15 5.57 15.20 2.31
C ASP A 15 4.87 14.16 1.43
N THR A 16 3.60 14.42 1.05
CA THR A 16 2.83 13.56 0.14
C THR A 16 3.47 13.48 -1.26
N LEU A 17 4.16 14.52 -1.72
CA LEU A 17 4.87 14.52 -3.02
C LEU A 17 6.30 13.97 -2.89
N MET A 18 6.98 14.29 -1.77
CA MET A 18 8.35 13.82 -1.53
C MET A 18 8.43 12.31 -1.30
N ALA A 19 7.41 11.69 -0.70
CA ALA A 19 7.39 10.25 -0.48
C ALA A 19 7.45 9.45 -1.81
N PRO A 20 6.57 9.66 -2.81
CA PRO A 20 6.69 9.03 -4.11
C PRO A 20 7.98 9.37 -4.86
N ALA A 21 8.46 10.61 -4.78
CA ALA A 21 9.71 11.02 -5.42
C ALA A 21 10.91 10.23 -4.86
N SER A 22 10.96 10.03 -3.56
CA SER A 22 11.99 9.21 -2.91
C SER A 22 11.86 7.74 -3.27
N VAL A 23 10.63 7.19 -3.45
CA VAL A 23 10.41 5.83 -3.94
C VAL A 23 10.93 5.65 -5.36
N ILE A 24 10.69 6.63 -6.25
CA ILE A 24 11.18 6.58 -7.62
C ILE A 24 12.71 6.53 -7.65
N LEU A 25 13.36 7.37 -6.85
CA LEU A 25 14.83 7.37 -6.74
C LEU A 25 15.35 6.04 -6.18
N GLU A 26 14.72 5.51 -5.13
CA GLU A 26 15.05 4.21 -4.54
C GLU A 26 14.99 3.10 -5.59
N VAL A 27 13.90 3.00 -6.35
CA VAL A 27 13.70 1.96 -7.37
C VAL A 27 14.71 2.08 -8.52
N ILE A 28 15.02 3.29 -8.97
CA ILE A 28 16.03 3.49 -10.03
C ILE A 28 17.40 2.98 -9.56
N LEU A 29 17.81 3.33 -8.34
CA LEU A 29 19.07 2.88 -7.78
C LEU A 29 19.09 1.36 -7.55
N GLU A 30 17.99 0.77 -7.12
CA GLU A 30 17.85 -0.66 -6.89
C GLU A 30 17.98 -1.46 -8.20
N VAL A 31 17.36 -0.99 -9.28
CA VAL A 31 17.45 -1.62 -10.62
C VAL A 31 18.83 -1.46 -11.25
N LEU A 32 19.61 -0.47 -10.83
CA LEU A 32 20.98 -0.28 -11.31
C LEU A 32 21.97 -1.34 -10.75
N LEU A 33 21.73 -1.88 -9.55
CA LEU A 33 22.63 -2.82 -8.89
C LEU A 33 22.88 -4.11 -9.70
N PRO A 34 21.85 -4.80 -10.25
CA PRO A 34 22.07 -5.96 -11.11
C PRO A 34 22.90 -5.66 -12.37
N VAL A 35 22.75 -4.45 -12.94
CA VAL A 35 23.51 -4.03 -14.13
C VAL A 35 24.99 -3.82 -13.80
N LEU A 36 25.26 -3.19 -12.66
CA LEU A 36 26.62 -3.04 -12.16
C LEU A 36 27.24 -4.41 -11.86
N MET A 37 26.47 -5.33 -11.29
CA MET A 37 26.92 -6.70 -11.01
C MET A 37 27.26 -7.45 -12.29
N ALA A 38 26.45 -7.37 -13.34
CA ALA A 38 26.77 -7.93 -14.65
C ALA A 38 28.10 -7.38 -15.19
N SER A 39 28.32 -6.06 -15.08
CA SER A 39 29.57 -5.42 -15.50
C SER A 39 30.80 -5.91 -14.68
N VAL A 40 30.61 -6.19 -13.39
CA VAL A 40 31.67 -6.80 -12.54
C VAL A 40 32.04 -8.20 -13.05
N ILE A 41 31.03 -8.99 -13.42
CA ILE A 41 31.28 -10.36 -13.93
C ILE A 41 31.98 -10.30 -15.29
N ASP A 42 31.38 -9.59 -16.26
CA ASP A 42 31.88 -9.60 -17.67
C ASP A 42 33.25 -8.95 -17.83
N ARG A 43 33.50 -7.82 -17.15
CA ARG A 43 34.72 -7.03 -17.34
C ARG A 43 35.74 -7.18 -16.21
N GLY A 44 35.29 -7.62 -15.05
CA GLY A 44 36.18 -7.80 -13.89
C GLY A 44 36.62 -9.24 -13.73
N VAL A 45 35.69 -10.16 -13.56
CA VAL A 45 36.00 -11.57 -13.27
C VAL A 45 36.49 -12.31 -14.51
N GLU A 46 35.76 -12.20 -15.63
CA GLU A 46 36.16 -12.89 -16.88
C GLU A 46 37.48 -12.35 -17.45
N ALA A 47 37.73 -11.05 -17.34
CA ALA A 47 38.96 -10.42 -17.78
C ALA A 47 40.12 -10.54 -16.77
N GLY A 48 39.86 -11.03 -15.53
CA GLY A 48 40.88 -11.16 -14.47
C GLY A 48 41.36 -9.83 -13.89
N ASP A 49 40.63 -8.72 -14.13
CA ASP A 49 40.99 -7.38 -13.64
C ASP A 49 40.41 -7.13 -12.23
N MET A 50 41.22 -7.50 -11.23
CA MET A 50 40.86 -7.31 -9.82
C MET A 50 40.67 -5.81 -9.44
N ASN A 51 41.41 -4.91 -10.11
CA ASN A 51 41.27 -3.47 -9.84
C ASN A 51 39.91 -2.93 -10.29
N TYR A 52 39.41 -3.43 -11.43
CA TYR A 52 38.06 -3.12 -11.90
C TYR A 52 36.98 -3.65 -10.93
N VAL A 53 37.12 -4.90 -10.45
CA VAL A 53 36.22 -5.51 -9.47
C VAL A 53 36.13 -4.66 -8.21
N VAL A 54 37.27 -4.24 -7.65
CA VAL A 54 37.28 -3.42 -6.43
C VAL A 54 36.63 -2.04 -6.64
N LYS A 55 36.94 -1.39 -7.76
CA LYS A 55 36.34 -0.08 -8.10
C LYS A 55 34.81 -0.18 -8.28
N MET A 56 34.36 -1.17 -9.05
CA MET A 56 32.92 -1.39 -9.26
C MET A 56 32.19 -1.84 -7.99
N GLY A 57 32.83 -2.70 -7.19
CA GLY A 57 32.30 -3.07 -5.87
C GLY A 57 32.12 -1.87 -4.94
N GLY A 58 33.09 -0.95 -4.93
CA GLY A 58 32.98 0.32 -4.22
C GLY A 58 31.83 1.19 -4.72
N LEU A 59 31.64 1.28 -6.05
CA LEU A 59 30.51 1.99 -6.64
C LEU A 59 29.16 1.35 -6.25
N MET A 60 29.07 0.02 -6.28
CA MET A 60 27.88 -0.71 -5.87
C MET A 60 27.51 -0.43 -4.40
N LEU A 61 28.50 -0.36 -3.50
CA LEU A 61 28.28 0.01 -2.11
C LEU A 61 27.71 1.43 -1.98
N ILE A 62 28.23 2.39 -2.74
CA ILE A 62 27.73 3.77 -2.75
C ILE A 62 26.28 3.79 -3.24
N VAL A 63 25.96 3.12 -4.34
CA VAL A 63 24.60 3.03 -4.90
C VAL A 63 23.65 2.37 -3.91
N ALA A 64 24.06 1.30 -3.24
CA ALA A 64 23.26 0.62 -2.22
C ALA A 64 22.99 1.54 -1.01
N MET A 65 23.99 2.30 -0.56
CA MET A 65 23.81 3.28 0.53
C MET A 65 22.87 4.42 0.14
N LEU A 66 22.97 4.91 -1.10
CA LEU A 66 22.04 5.93 -1.61
C LEU A 66 20.61 5.39 -1.73
N SER A 67 20.45 4.14 -2.19
CA SER A 67 19.15 3.47 -2.25
C SER A 67 18.54 3.32 -0.84
N LEU A 68 19.33 2.91 0.15
CA LEU A 68 18.91 2.81 1.54
C LEU A 68 18.46 4.17 2.09
N LEU A 69 19.21 5.24 1.82
CA LEU A 69 18.83 6.60 2.22
C LEU A 69 17.54 7.04 1.54
N ALA A 70 17.37 6.80 0.24
CA ALA A 70 16.14 7.12 -0.47
C ALA A 70 14.94 6.36 0.10
N GLY A 71 15.08 5.07 0.39
CA GLY A 71 14.04 4.24 1.00
C GLY A 71 13.66 4.67 2.41
N THR A 72 14.63 5.04 3.25
CA THR A 72 14.35 5.56 4.59
C THR A 72 13.66 6.92 4.54
N MET A 73 14.08 7.82 3.65
CA MET A 73 13.42 9.11 3.43
C MET A 73 11.98 8.93 2.94
N SER A 74 11.75 8.01 2.00
CA SER A 74 10.41 7.64 1.54
C SER A 74 9.52 7.19 2.71
N GLY A 75 10.04 6.33 3.60
CA GLY A 75 9.33 5.87 4.79
C GLY A 75 8.95 7.02 5.73
N ILE A 76 9.88 7.93 6.00
CA ILE A 76 9.68 9.09 6.88
C ILE A 76 8.63 10.05 6.28
N PHE A 77 8.75 10.41 5.01
CA PHE A 77 7.79 11.29 4.36
C PHE A 77 6.40 10.67 4.27
N ALA A 78 6.31 9.37 3.93
CA ALA A 78 5.04 8.66 3.89
C ALA A 78 4.37 8.59 5.27
N ALA A 79 5.14 8.33 6.33
CA ALA A 79 4.63 8.33 7.69
C ALA A 79 4.13 9.71 8.11
N ARG A 80 4.92 10.77 7.88
CA ARG A 80 4.51 12.16 8.18
C ARG A 80 3.25 12.56 7.42
N ALA A 81 3.20 12.29 6.12
CA ALA A 81 2.04 12.59 5.28
C ALA A 81 0.78 11.86 5.76
N SER A 82 0.87 10.56 6.06
CA SER A 82 -0.26 9.76 6.50
C SER A 82 -0.76 10.13 7.89
N MET A 83 0.16 10.37 8.84
CA MET A 83 -0.21 10.81 10.18
C MET A 83 -0.82 12.20 10.17
N GLY A 84 -0.29 13.11 9.38
CA GLY A 84 -0.83 14.45 9.17
C GLY A 84 -2.22 14.44 8.54
N PHE A 85 -2.40 13.61 7.51
CA PHE A 85 -3.70 13.38 6.90
C PHE A 85 -4.71 12.83 7.91
N GLY A 86 -4.35 11.79 8.69
CA GLY A 86 -5.20 11.23 9.75
C GLY A 86 -5.57 12.25 10.82
N ARG A 87 -4.61 13.11 11.23
CA ARG A 87 -4.87 14.22 12.16
C ARG A 87 -5.91 15.19 11.62
N ASN A 88 -5.73 15.65 10.39
CA ASN A 88 -6.64 16.60 9.76
C ASN A 88 -8.04 16.00 9.53
N LEU A 89 -8.10 14.71 9.18
CA LEU A 89 -9.37 13.99 9.01
C LEU A 89 -10.12 13.86 10.35
N ARG A 90 -9.41 13.48 11.44
CA ARG A 90 -10.01 13.42 12.79
C ARG A 90 -10.54 14.78 13.23
N LYS A 91 -9.75 15.84 13.00
CA LYS A 91 -10.19 17.21 13.31
C LYS A 91 -11.47 17.58 12.57
N ALA A 92 -11.49 17.37 11.24
CA ALA A 92 -12.67 17.69 10.44
C ALA A 92 -13.91 16.87 10.84
N MET A 93 -13.72 15.60 11.21
CA MET A 93 -14.81 14.77 11.74
C MET A 93 -15.30 15.28 13.10
N TYR A 94 -14.38 15.65 13.98
CA TYR A 94 -14.71 16.19 15.30
C TYR A 94 -15.50 17.49 15.17
N ASP A 95 -15.04 18.43 14.35
CA ASP A 95 -15.71 19.69 14.09
C ASP A 95 -17.14 19.46 13.57
N ASN A 96 -17.32 18.53 12.62
CA ASN A 96 -18.66 18.15 12.12
C ASN A 96 -19.56 17.52 13.19
N ILE A 97 -19.01 16.71 14.10
CA ILE A 97 -19.79 16.08 15.18
C ILE A 97 -20.27 17.14 16.17
N GLN A 98 -19.50 18.20 16.42
CA GLN A 98 -19.90 19.32 17.28
C GLN A 98 -21.15 20.06 16.74
N ASP A 99 -21.28 20.10 15.41
CA ASP A 99 -22.42 20.73 14.74
C ASP A 99 -23.65 19.81 14.63
N PHE A 100 -23.58 18.57 15.13
CA PHE A 100 -24.69 17.62 15.06
C PHE A 100 -25.82 18.00 16.01
N ALA A 101 -27.06 18.03 15.49
CA ALA A 101 -28.22 18.06 16.32
C ALA A 101 -28.37 16.75 17.12
N PHE A 102 -28.97 16.78 18.30
CA PHE A 102 -29.19 15.60 19.16
C PHE A 102 -29.77 14.40 18.38
N ARG A 103 -30.73 14.65 17.48
CA ARG A 103 -31.33 13.62 16.62
C ARG A 103 -30.31 12.89 15.74
N ASN A 104 -29.22 13.54 15.35
CA ASN A 104 -28.14 12.93 14.55
C ASN A 104 -27.25 12.04 15.42
N ILE A 105 -26.98 12.47 16.66
CA ILE A 105 -26.20 11.70 17.63
C ILE A 105 -26.91 10.38 17.94
N ASP A 106 -28.22 10.43 18.19
CA ASP A 106 -29.06 9.25 18.46
C ASP A 106 -29.06 8.26 17.27
N ARG A 107 -29.08 8.79 16.04
CA ARG A 107 -29.04 7.96 14.83
C ARG A 107 -27.71 7.20 14.62
N PHE A 108 -26.58 7.80 14.99
CA PHE A 108 -25.25 7.21 14.72
C PHE A 108 -24.71 6.42 15.89
N SER A 109 -25.29 6.46 17.06
CA SER A 109 -24.81 5.98 18.36
C SER A 109 -23.42 6.54 18.74
N THR A 110 -23.21 6.82 20.00
CA THR A 110 -21.93 7.37 20.50
C THR A 110 -20.77 6.39 20.26
N ALA A 111 -20.99 5.10 20.49
CA ALA A 111 -20.00 4.05 20.26
C ALA A 111 -19.59 3.98 18.78
N GLY A 112 -20.55 4.09 17.85
CA GLY A 112 -20.27 4.11 16.40
C GLY A 112 -19.46 5.34 15.96
N LEU A 113 -19.73 6.52 16.53
CA LEU A 113 -18.96 7.73 16.26
C LEU A 113 -17.50 7.59 16.76
N VAL A 114 -17.30 7.03 17.96
CA VAL A 114 -15.96 6.77 18.50
C VAL A 114 -15.19 5.81 17.62
N THR A 115 -15.79 4.68 17.19
CA THR A 115 -15.14 3.72 16.29
C THR A 115 -14.72 4.37 14.97
N ARG A 116 -15.57 5.23 14.39
CA ARG A 116 -15.23 5.95 13.15
C ARG A 116 -14.08 6.90 13.34
N MET A 117 -14.01 7.64 14.44
CA MET A 117 -12.91 8.58 14.73
C MET A 117 -11.60 7.91 15.06
N THR A 118 -11.64 6.68 15.58
CA THR A 118 -10.45 5.91 15.97
C THR A 118 -10.04 4.92 14.89
N THR A 119 -10.75 3.81 14.80
CA THR A 119 -10.39 2.65 13.95
C THR A 119 -10.53 2.97 12.47
N ASP A 120 -11.65 3.56 12.03
CA ASP A 120 -11.87 3.80 10.60
C ASP A 120 -10.91 4.85 10.06
N VAL A 121 -10.66 5.93 10.81
CA VAL A 121 -9.66 6.93 10.40
C VAL A 121 -8.26 6.32 10.36
N THR A 122 -7.91 5.45 11.30
CA THR A 122 -6.61 4.75 11.28
C THR A 122 -6.49 3.83 10.06
N ASN A 123 -7.54 3.11 9.70
CA ASN A 123 -7.57 2.28 8.50
C ASN A 123 -7.40 3.12 7.22
N VAL A 124 -8.09 4.25 7.12
CA VAL A 124 -7.96 5.18 5.99
C VAL A 124 -6.56 5.80 5.94
N GLN A 125 -5.98 6.15 7.09
CA GLN A 125 -4.60 6.64 7.21
C GLN A 125 -3.58 5.59 6.71
N ASN A 126 -3.73 4.34 7.12
CA ASN A 126 -2.86 3.24 6.68
C ASN A 126 -3.02 2.95 5.18
N ALA A 127 -4.25 2.97 4.67
CA ALA A 127 -4.51 2.85 3.24
C ALA A 127 -3.85 3.99 2.44
N PHE A 128 -3.92 5.23 2.93
CA PHE A 128 -3.25 6.37 2.31
C PHE A 128 -1.73 6.18 2.27
N GLN A 129 -1.12 5.72 3.37
CA GLN A 129 0.31 5.42 3.42
C GLN A 129 0.71 4.33 2.42
N MET A 130 -0.08 3.27 2.31
CA MET A 130 0.13 2.21 1.31
C MET A 130 0.06 2.75 -0.12
N ILE A 131 -0.93 3.59 -0.41
CA ILE A 131 -1.12 4.15 -1.75
C ILE A 131 0.08 4.99 -2.17
N ILE A 132 0.54 5.92 -1.35
CA ILE A 132 1.64 6.83 -1.72
C ILE A 132 2.99 6.13 -1.80
N ARG A 133 3.15 4.94 -1.22
CA ARG A 133 4.40 4.18 -1.24
C ARG A 133 4.34 2.96 -2.15
N MET A 134 3.45 2.01 -1.89
CA MET A 134 3.39 0.74 -2.63
C MET A 134 2.80 0.88 -4.03
N PHE A 135 1.73 1.68 -4.16
CA PHE A 135 1.08 1.89 -5.46
C PHE A 135 1.97 2.66 -6.44
N VAL A 136 2.93 3.43 -5.93
CA VAL A 136 3.94 4.11 -6.75
C VAL A 136 5.11 3.18 -7.05
N ARG A 137 5.60 2.42 -6.04
CA ARG A 137 6.76 1.53 -6.19
C ARG A 137 6.52 0.44 -7.25
N ALA A 138 5.39 -0.25 -7.19
CA ALA A 138 5.15 -1.40 -8.05
C ALA A 138 5.12 -1.07 -9.56
N PRO A 139 4.39 -0.04 -10.06
CA PRO A 139 4.43 0.31 -11.48
C PRO A 139 5.80 0.79 -11.93
N ILE A 140 6.49 1.59 -11.10
CA ILE A 140 7.81 2.12 -11.47
C ILE A 140 8.84 1.01 -11.54
N MET A 141 8.83 0.08 -10.57
CA MET A 141 9.71 -1.08 -10.61
C MET A 141 9.45 -1.94 -11.85
N MET A 142 8.19 -2.17 -12.20
CA MET A 142 7.81 -2.91 -13.40
C MET A 142 8.29 -2.22 -14.68
N ILE A 143 8.08 -0.91 -14.81
CA ILE A 143 8.51 -0.12 -15.97
C ILE A 143 10.04 -0.11 -16.06
N SER A 144 10.73 0.14 -14.94
CA SER A 144 12.19 0.18 -14.90
C SER A 144 12.82 -1.17 -15.24
N ALA A 145 12.27 -2.26 -14.70
CA ALA A 145 12.73 -3.62 -14.99
C ALA A 145 12.49 -3.98 -16.48
N LEU A 146 11.32 -3.64 -17.02
CA LEU A 146 11.00 -3.88 -18.43
C LEU A 146 11.94 -3.08 -19.35
N PHE A 147 12.18 -1.81 -19.03
CA PHE A 147 13.13 -0.96 -19.77
C PHE A 147 14.53 -1.57 -19.78
N MET A 148 15.02 -2.03 -18.62
CA MET A 148 16.32 -2.70 -18.52
C MET A 148 16.37 -4.01 -19.30
N CYS A 149 15.32 -4.84 -19.25
CA CYS A 149 15.24 -6.05 -20.07
C CYS A 149 15.33 -5.75 -21.57
N ILE A 150 14.65 -4.71 -22.04
CA ILE A 150 14.69 -4.30 -23.45
C ILE A 150 16.08 -3.85 -23.87
N THR A 151 16.80 -3.13 -23.01
CA THR A 151 18.15 -2.64 -23.31
C THR A 151 19.20 -3.77 -23.35
N ILE A 152 19.02 -4.81 -22.53
CA ILE A 152 19.94 -5.96 -22.48
C ILE A 152 19.66 -6.94 -23.63
N SER A 153 18.41 -7.36 -23.82
CA SER A 153 18.05 -8.29 -24.89
C SER A 153 16.57 -8.11 -25.31
N PRO A 154 16.29 -7.46 -26.44
CA PRO A 154 14.93 -7.27 -26.92
C PRO A 154 14.14 -8.57 -27.17
N ARG A 155 14.85 -9.63 -27.60
CA ARG A 155 14.20 -10.94 -27.85
C ARG A 155 13.72 -11.61 -26.56
N LEU A 156 14.50 -11.57 -25.51
CA LEU A 156 14.12 -12.14 -24.21
C LEU A 156 13.05 -11.29 -23.54
N SER A 157 13.06 -9.96 -23.72
CA SER A 157 12.07 -9.04 -23.19
C SER A 157 10.66 -9.33 -23.68
N LEU A 158 10.54 -9.87 -24.91
CA LEU A 158 9.23 -10.24 -25.48
C LEU A 158 8.59 -11.40 -24.70
N ILE A 159 9.40 -12.32 -24.18
CA ILE A 159 8.93 -13.42 -23.33
C ILE A 159 8.40 -12.85 -21.99
N PHE A 160 9.14 -11.91 -21.37
CA PHE A 160 8.70 -11.27 -20.14
C PHE A 160 7.44 -10.44 -20.34
N LEU A 161 7.31 -9.75 -21.47
CA LEU A 161 6.09 -9.01 -21.82
C LEU A 161 4.88 -9.94 -21.98
N ALA A 162 5.05 -11.06 -22.67
CA ALA A 162 4.00 -12.07 -22.82
C ALA A 162 3.60 -12.66 -21.45
N ALA A 163 4.56 -12.97 -20.59
CA ALA A 163 4.32 -13.44 -19.24
C ALA A 163 3.57 -12.40 -18.39
N LEU A 164 3.91 -11.12 -18.50
CA LEU A 164 3.25 -10.03 -17.79
C LEU A 164 1.78 -9.90 -18.21
N VAL A 165 1.49 -9.95 -19.50
CA VAL A 165 0.11 -9.94 -20.03
C VAL A 165 -0.66 -11.16 -19.55
N PHE A 166 -0.04 -12.36 -19.60
CA PHE A 166 -0.66 -13.59 -19.10
C PHE A 166 -0.99 -13.51 -17.62
N LEU A 167 -0.04 -13.05 -16.78
CA LEU A 167 -0.27 -12.83 -15.34
C LEU A 167 -1.37 -11.81 -15.08
N GLY A 168 -1.39 -10.71 -15.84
CA GLY A 168 -2.45 -9.70 -15.74
C GLY A 168 -3.84 -10.28 -16.05
N CYS A 169 -3.96 -11.07 -17.12
CA CYS A 169 -5.21 -11.75 -17.46
C CYS A 169 -5.62 -12.77 -16.39
N MET A 170 -4.66 -13.55 -15.87
CA MET A 170 -4.93 -14.51 -14.78
C MET A 170 -5.40 -13.80 -13.51
N MET A 171 -4.76 -12.70 -13.12
CA MET A 171 -5.18 -11.91 -11.97
C MET A 171 -6.58 -11.32 -12.16
N ALA A 172 -6.88 -10.76 -13.34
CA ALA A 172 -8.22 -10.26 -13.65
C ALA A 172 -9.25 -11.39 -13.57
N PHE A 173 -8.95 -12.58 -14.12
CA PHE A 173 -9.81 -13.76 -14.03
C PHE A 173 -10.04 -14.20 -12.58
N ILE A 174 -8.98 -14.28 -11.76
CA ILE A 174 -9.10 -14.68 -10.35
C ILE A 174 -9.95 -13.66 -9.59
N ILE A 175 -9.69 -12.36 -9.75
CA ILE A 175 -10.44 -11.31 -9.06
C ILE A 175 -11.93 -11.38 -9.41
N THR A 176 -12.27 -11.50 -10.69
CA THR A 176 -13.68 -11.55 -11.14
C THR A 176 -14.41 -12.79 -10.65
N ARG A 177 -13.69 -13.90 -10.43
CA ARG A 177 -14.28 -15.15 -9.91
C ARG A 177 -14.30 -15.21 -8.38
N ALA A 178 -13.29 -14.68 -7.73
CA ALA A 178 -13.18 -14.70 -6.27
C ALA A 178 -14.13 -13.69 -5.60
N PHE A 179 -14.30 -12.49 -6.17
CA PHE A 179 -15.14 -11.45 -5.59
C PHE A 179 -16.57 -11.89 -5.24
N PRO A 180 -17.33 -12.52 -6.14
CA PRO A 180 -18.68 -12.98 -5.81
C PRO A 180 -18.70 -14.07 -4.73
N ILE A 181 -17.67 -14.93 -4.68
CA ILE A 181 -17.56 -15.98 -3.64
C ILE A 181 -17.35 -15.33 -2.26
N PHE A 182 -16.48 -14.33 -2.16
CA PHE A 182 -16.28 -13.59 -0.92
C PHE A 182 -17.55 -12.85 -0.49
N ASP A 183 -18.28 -12.21 -1.42
CA ASP A 183 -19.53 -11.52 -1.11
C ASP A 183 -20.59 -12.48 -0.55
N GLU A 184 -20.70 -13.68 -1.11
CA GLU A 184 -21.60 -14.72 -0.61
C GLU A 184 -21.15 -15.24 0.76
N MET A 185 -19.87 -15.42 0.97
CA MET A 185 -19.29 -15.82 2.26
C MET A 185 -19.58 -14.78 3.34
N PHE A 186 -19.39 -13.48 3.08
CA PHE A 186 -19.72 -12.42 4.02
C PHE A 186 -21.21 -12.39 4.37
N LYS A 187 -22.10 -12.56 3.40
CA LYS A 187 -23.55 -12.71 3.65
C LYS A 187 -23.86 -13.95 4.50
N GLY A 188 -23.08 -15.01 4.36
CA GLY A 188 -23.15 -16.19 5.23
C GLY A 188 -22.77 -15.89 6.67
N TYR A 189 -21.68 -15.16 6.87
CA TYR A 189 -21.25 -14.70 8.20
C TYR A 189 -22.27 -13.79 8.86
N ASP A 190 -22.87 -12.85 8.13
CA ASP A 190 -23.91 -11.97 8.65
C ASP A 190 -25.13 -12.76 9.14
N ARG A 191 -25.57 -13.77 8.38
CA ARG A 191 -26.65 -14.68 8.77
C ARG A 191 -26.30 -15.50 10.00
N LEU A 192 -25.08 -16.02 10.08
CA LEU A 192 -24.59 -16.75 11.25
C LEU A 192 -24.58 -15.87 12.50
N ASN A 193 -24.03 -14.68 12.42
CA ASN A 193 -24.00 -13.71 13.52
C ASN A 193 -25.42 -13.33 13.98
N ALA A 194 -26.33 -13.11 13.05
CA ALA A 194 -27.74 -12.82 13.37
C ALA A 194 -28.38 -13.99 14.14
N SER A 195 -28.20 -15.24 13.68
CA SER A 195 -28.69 -16.44 14.36
C SER A 195 -28.09 -16.60 15.76
N VAL A 196 -26.79 -16.38 15.92
CA VAL A 196 -26.13 -16.44 17.24
C VAL A 196 -26.70 -15.37 18.18
N GLN A 197 -26.92 -14.15 17.68
CA GLN A 197 -27.48 -13.06 18.48
C GLN A 197 -28.92 -13.31 18.86
N GLU A 198 -29.72 -13.89 17.96
CA GLU A 198 -31.10 -14.32 18.24
C GLU A 198 -31.13 -15.41 19.33
N ASN A 199 -30.26 -16.44 19.22
CA ASN A 199 -30.13 -17.49 20.21
C ASN A 199 -29.71 -16.94 21.59
N LEU A 200 -28.72 -16.04 21.64
CA LEU A 200 -28.27 -15.40 22.87
C LEU A 200 -29.35 -14.53 23.52
N THR A 201 -30.17 -13.88 22.71
CA THR A 201 -31.31 -13.09 23.22
C THR A 201 -32.44 -14.03 23.67
N GLY A 202 -32.74 -15.06 22.91
CA GLY A 202 -33.77 -16.05 23.20
C GLY A 202 -33.48 -16.92 24.43
N ILE A 203 -32.19 -17.19 24.73
CA ILE A 203 -31.80 -18.03 25.87
C ILE A 203 -32.24 -17.43 27.22
N ARG A 204 -32.38 -16.09 27.30
CA ARG A 204 -32.92 -15.42 28.51
C ARG A 204 -34.39 -15.77 28.70
N VAL A 205 -35.15 -15.85 27.64
CA VAL A 205 -36.58 -16.21 27.68
C VAL A 205 -36.72 -17.68 28.07
N VAL A 206 -35.92 -18.59 27.44
CA VAL A 206 -35.92 -20.00 27.75
C VAL A 206 -35.56 -20.23 29.23
N LYS A 207 -34.50 -19.55 29.74
CA LYS A 207 -34.13 -19.66 31.16
C LYS A 207 -35.17 -19.08 32.13
N ALA A 208 -35.94 -18.12 31.71
CA ALA A 208 -37.04 -17.53 32.52
C ALA A 208 -38.23 -18.48 32.66
N TYR A 209 -38.48 -19.34 31.66
CA TYR A 209 -39.59 -20.28 31.65
C TYR A 209 -39.23 -21.71 32.08
N VAL A 210 -37.95 -22.06 32.10
CA VAL A 210 -37.47 -23.35 32.61
C VAL A 210 -37.03 -23.17 34.07
N ARG A 211 -37.94 -23.48 34.96
CA ARG A 211 -37.71 -23.58 36.42
C ARG A 211 -37.58 -25.05 36.78
#